data_ae662a5c6a4e6ace75bfbaf1e15c7e84
#
_entry.id   ae662a5c6a4e6ace75bfbaf1e15c7e84
#
_cell.length_a   1.000
_cell.length_b   1.000
_cell.length_c   1.000
_cell.angle_alpha   90.00
_cell.angle_beta   90.00
_cell.angle_gamma   90.00
#
_symmetry.space_group_name_H-M   'P 1'
#
loop_
_entity.id
_entity.type
_entity.pdbx_description
1 polymer ?
#
loop_
_entity_poly.entity_id
_entity_poly.type
_entity_poly.pdbx_seq_one_letter_code
_entity_poly.pdbx_strand_id
1 'polypeptide(L)'
;MLKRIITAVVALALLVPILWFSDTVVFPIAISLLCTVACYEMLKCMGQLKHAALSVPVMLFGAGMPIVARYAHEYIVPLILLLFCYITVCSVIGYRKADVTKIGIAFYEIFSIIVGFTLLVRVRDLRPYEYLIIFVAAWMTDTFAYFTGCFLGKHKLCPKISPKKTVEG
;
A
#
# COMPACT_ATOMS: atom_id res chain seq x y z
N MET A 1 -23.92 -3.66 8.30
CA MET A 1 -23.00 -3.65 9.46
C MET A 1 -22.33 -5.00 9.65
N LEU A 2 -23.05 -6.11 9.71
CA LEU A 2 -22.49 -7.46 9.97
C LEU A 2 -21.33 -7.85 9.07
N LYS A 3 -21.43 -7.65 7.73
CA LYS A 3 -20.33 -7.96 6.78
C LYS A 3 -19.03 -7.25 7.09
N ARG A 4 -19.09 -5.98 7.54
CA ARG A 4 -17.88 -5.20 7.90
C ARG A 4 -17.25 -5.70 9.19
N ILE A 5 -18.07 -6.10 10.18
CA ILE A 5 -17.56 -6.68 11.43
C ILE A 5 -16.88 -8.01 11.15
N ILE A 6 -17.50 -8.87 10.34
CA ILE A 6 -16.92 -10.17 9.96
C ILE A 6 -15.58 -9.97 9.23
N THR A 7 -15.52 -9.07 8.25
CA THR A 7 -14.26 -8.81 7.53
C THR A 7 -13.18 -8.23 8.44
N ALA A 8 -13.53 -7.35 9.38
CA ALA A 8 -12.57 -6.80 10.35
C ALA A 8 -12.06 -7.89 11.31
N VAL A 9 -12.93 -8.77 11.82
CA VAL A 9 -12.53 -9.88 12.69
C VAL A 9 -11.62 -10.85 11.95
N VAL A 10 -11.95 -11.21 10.70
CA VAL A 10 -11.11 -12.09 9.88
C VAL A 10 -9.75 -11.44 9.59
N ALA A 11 -9.74 -10.15 9.23
CA ALA A 11 -8.50 -9.42 8.98
C ALA A 11 -7.61 -9.38 10.24
N LEU A 12 -8.19 -9.14 11.42
CA LEU A 12 -7.48 -9.17 12.69
C LEU A 12 -6.95 -10.56 13.03
N ALA A 13 -7.77 -11.59 12.86
CA ALA A 13 -7.37 -12.98 13.11
C ALA A 13 -6.20 -13.43 12.23
N LEU A 14 -6.07 -12.88 11.02
CA LEU A 14 -4.94 -13.12 10.13
C LEU A 14 -3.73 -12.25 10.49
N LEU A 15 -3.95 -10.99 10.84
CA LEU A 15 -2.86 -10.04 11.08
C LEU A 15 -2.13 -10.31 12.41
N VAL A 16 -2.85 -10.63 13.48
CA VAL A 16 -2.24 -10.87 14.81
C VAL A 16 -1.18 -11.99 14.76
N PRO A 17 -1.42 -13.17 14.18
CA PRO A 17 -0.37 -14.18 14.02
C PRO A 17 0.82 -13.69 13.17
N ILE A 18 0.58 -12.95 12.09
CA ILE A 18 1.65 -12.40 11.23
C ILE A 18 2.55 -11.47 12.03
N LEU A 19 1.96 -10.60 12.87
CA LEU A 19 2.70 -9.70 13.75
C LEU A 19 3.43 -10.45 14.87
N TRP A 20 2.81 -11.50 15.42
CA TRP A 20 3.43 -12.35 16.45
C TRP A 20 4.66 -13.08 15.93
N PHE A 21 4.57 -13.65 14.71
CA PHE A 21 5.70 -14.30 14.03
C PHE A 21 6.51 -13.33 13.15
N SER A 22 6.55 -12.04 13.48
CA SER A 22 7.24 -11.03 12.67
C SER A 22 8.76 -11.23 12.61
N ASP A 23 9.36 -12.00 13.54
CA ASP A 23 10.78 -12.39 13.51
C ASP A 23 11.11 -13.36 12.38
N THR A 24 10.12 -14.10 11.91
CA THR A 24 10.29 -15.14 10.91
C THR A 24 10.13 -14.65 9.48
N VAL A 25 10.30 -15.57 8.54
CA VAL A 25 10.05 -15.35 7.11
C VAL A 25 8.57 -15.06 6.79
N VAL A 26 7.67 -15.37 7.71
CA VAL A 26 6.22 -15.16 7.53
C VAL A 26 5.88 -13.69 7.31
N PHE A 27 6.51 -12.79 8.07
CA PHE A 27 6.23 -11.36 7.99
C PHE A 27 6.59 -10.76 6.61
N PRO A 28 7.83 -10.87 6.09
CA PRO A 28 8.15 -10.31 4.78
C PRO A 28 7.36 -10.97 3.65
N ILE A 29 7.01 -12.26 3.74
CA ILE A 29 6.15 -12.93 2.75
C ILE A 29 4.72 -12.35 2.79
N ALA A 30 4.14 -12.18 3.97
CA ALA A 30 2.81 -11.58 4.12
C ALA A 30 2.77 -10.14 3.60
N ILE A 31 3.78 -9.34 3.92
CA ILE A 31 3.92 -7.96 3.42
C ILE A 31 4.13 -7.93 1.90
N SER A 32 4.90 -8.85 1.33
CA SER A 32 5.07 -9.01 -0.12
C SER A 32 3.74 -9.33 -0.82
N LEU A 33 2.94 -10.22 -0.23
CA LEU A 33 1.62 -10.54 -0.78
C LEU A 33 0.70 -9.32 -0.76
N LEU A 34 0.65 -8.60 0.35
CA LEU A 34 -0.15 -7.37 0.48
C LEU A 34 0.31 -6.29 -0.50
N CYS A 35 1.61 -6.08 -0.62
CA CYS A 35 2.19 -5.14 -1.58
C CYS A 35 1.82 -5.50 -3.03
N THR A 36 1.91 -6.78 -3.38
CA THR A 36 1.56 -7.28 -4.71
C THR A 36 0.07 -7.07 -5.01
N VAL A 37 -0.80 -7.39 -4.07
CA VAL A 37 -2.26 -7.16 -4.20
C VAL A 37 -2.56 -5.67 -4.34
N ALA A 38 -1.92 -4.81 -3.55
CA ALA A 38 -2.10 -3.35 -3.65
C ALA A 38 -1.65 -2.81 -5.01
N CYS A 39 -0.49 -3.26 -5.52
CA CYS A 39 -0.02 -2.93 -6.86
C CYS A 39 -0.99 -3.42 -7.95
N TYR A 40 -1.52 -4.64 -7.81
CA TYR A 40 -2.51 -5.19 -8.74
C TYR A 40 -3.79 -4.35 -8.77
N GLU A 41 -4.35 -4.04 -7.61
CA GLU A 41 -5.57 -3.23 -7.51
C GLU A 41 -5.35 -1.83 -8.09
N MET A 42 -4.18 -1.24 -7.83
CA MET A 42 -3.84 0.08 -8.36
C MET A 42 -3.71 0.07 -9.89
N LEU A 43 -2.98 -0.90 -10.46
CA LEU A 43 -2.88 -1.09 -11.91
C LEU A 43 -4.25 -1.32 -12.56
N LYS A 44 -5.12 -2.09 -11.90
CA LYS A 44 -6.49 -2.35 -12.35
C LYS A 44 -7.34 -1.07 -12.33
N CYS A 45 -7.28 -0.31 -11.26
CA CYS A 45 -8.00 0.96 -11.11
C CYS A 45 -7.61 1.97 -12.20
N MET A 46 -6.33 2.00 -12.56
CA MET A 46 -5.79 2.86 -13.62
C MET A 46 -6.00 2.34 -15.04
N GLY A 47 -6.55 1.13 -15.20
CA GLY A 47 -6.71 0.48 -16.50
C GLY A 47 -5.39 0.04 -17.16
N GLN A 48 -4.29 0.04 -16.40
CA GLN A 48 -2.94 -0.28 -16.88
C GLN A 48 -2.59 -1.76 -16.81
N LEU A 49 -3.45 -2.59 -16.26
CA LEU A 49 -3.19 -4.03 -16.07
C LEU A 49 -2.90 -4.78 -17.38
N LYS A 50 -3.48 -4.31 -18.49
CA LYS A 50 -3.28 -4.92 -19.83
C LYS A 50 -1.90 -4.62 -20.43
N HIS A 51 -1.20 -3.64 -19.94
CA HIS A 51 0.14 -3.28 -20.42
C HIS A 51 1.19 -4.11 -19.70
N ALA A 52 1.50 -5.30 -20.23
CA ALA A 52 2.43 -6.26 -19.64
C ALA A 52 3.82 -5.65 -19.34
N ALA A 53 4.31 -4.74 -20.19
CA ALA A 53 5.56 -4.04 -19.96
C ALA A 53 5.60 -3.24 -18.65
N LEU A 54 4.46 -2.70 -18.19
CA LEU A 54 4.37 -1.99 -16.92
C LEU A 54 3.93 -2.93 -15.78
N SER A 55 2.89 -3.73 -16.00
CA SER A 55 2.27 -4.53 -14.95
C SER A 55 3.17 -5.63 -14.41
N VAL A 56 3.89 -6.35 -15.28
CA VAL A 56 4.74 -7.48 -14.86
C VAL A 56 5.90 -7.00 -13.97
N PRO A 57 6.73 -6.01 -14.34
CA PRO A 57 7.81 -5.54 -13.47
C PRO A 57 7.29 -4.93 -12.17
N VAL A 58 6.20 -4.15 -12.20
CA VAL A 58 5.61 -3.60 -10.97
C VAL A 58 5.19 -4.70 -10.00
N MET A 59 4.56 -5.76 -10.50
CA MET A 59 4.17 -6.92 -9.68
C MET A 59 5.39 -7.66 -9.12
N LEU A 60 6.45 -7.82 -9.91
CA LEU A 60 7.70 -8.44 -9.47
C LEU A 60 8.39 -7.60 -8.38
N PHE A 61 8.44 -6.28 -8.54
CA PHE A 61 8.97 -5.39 -7.50
C PHE A 61 8.09 -5.42 -6.25
N GLY A 62 6.77 -5.41 -6.38
CA GLY A 62 5.84 -5.54 -5.26
C GLY A 62 6.04 -6.82 -4.47
N ALA A 63 6.29 -7.94 -5.15
CA ALA A 63 6.55 -9.23 -4.51
C ALA A 63 7.98 -9.33 -3.93
N GLY A 64 8.97 -8.76 -4.60
CA GLY A 64 10.39 -8.92 -4.24
C GLY A 64 10.90 -7.93 -3.21
N MET A 65 10.49 -6.66 -3.29
CA MET A 65 11.09 -5.59 -2.47
C MET A 65 10.96 -5.78 -0.96
N PRO A 66 9.81 -6.21 -0.38
CA PRO A 66 9.74 -6.49 1.05
C PRO A 66 10.65 -7.65 1.50
N ILE A 67 10.89 -8.65 0.63
CA ILE A 67 11.83 -9.75 0.90
C ILE A 67 13.27 -9.24 0.84
N VAL A 68 13.61 -8.45 -0.16
CA VAL A 68 14.93 -7.80 -0.28
C VAL A 68 15.20 -6.91 0.93
N ALA A 69 14.20 -6.19 1.43
CA ALA A 69 14.34 -5.35 2.61
C ALA A 69 14.83 -6.11 3.84
N ARG A 70 14.47 -7.39 3.96
CA ARG A 70 14.89 -8.24 5.08
C ARG A 70 16.25 -8.88 4.87
N TYR A 71 16.46 -9.50 3.70
CA TYR A 71 17.60 -10.40 3.47
C TYR A 71 18.75 -9.78 2.71
N ALA A 72 18.51 -8.69 2.00
CA ALA A 72 19.49 -8.06 1.11
C ALA A 72 19.30 -6.53 1.11
N HIS A 73 19.24 -5.94 2.29
CA HIS A 73 18.87 -4.54 2.49
C HIS A 73 19.81 -3.52 1.84
N GLU A 74 21.05 -3.91 1.55
CA GLU A 74 22.03 -3.10 0.80
C GLU A 74 21.54 -2.82 -0.63
N TYR A 75 20.66 -3.67 -1.20
CA TYR A 75 20.12 -3.49 -2.55
C TYR A 75 18.83 -2.67 -2.60
N ILE A 76 18.28 -2.24 -1.46
CA ILE A 76 17.04 -1.45 -1.43
C ILE A 76 17.17 -0.18 -2.27
N VAL A 77 18.23 0.62 -2.03
CA VAL A 77 18.41 1.90 -2.72
C VAL A 77 18.62 1.72 -4.23
N PRO A 78 19.55 0.86 -4.69
CA PRO A 78 19.74 0.65 -6.13
C PRO A 78 18.49 0.08 -6.81
N LEU A 79 17.72 -0.80 -6.16
CA LEU A 79 16.48 -1.33 -6.74
C LEU A 79 15.36 -0.31 -6.77
N ILE A 80 15.23 0.57 -5.77
CA ILE A 80 14.30 1.69 -5.80
C ILE A 80 14.64 2.64 -6.94
N LEU A 81 15.91 2.97 -7.13
CA LEU A 81 16.37 3.80 -8.25
C LEU A 81 16.09 3.14 -9.59
N LEU A 82 16.34 1.83 -9.70
CA LEU A 82 16.03 1.06 -10.91
C LEU A 82 14.52 1.10 -11.21
N LEU A 83 13.67 0.88 -10.22
CA LEU A 83 12.22 0.98 -10.36
C LEU A 83 11.80 2.39 -10.80
N PHE A 84 12.35 3.42 -10.16
CA PHE A 84 12.10 4.81 -10.51
C PHE A 84 12.44 5.10 -11.98
N CYS A 85 13.66 4.76 -12.41
CA CYS A 85 14.08 4.93 -13.80
C CYS A 85 13.20 4.15 -14.77
N TYR A 86 12.88 2.90 -14.43
CA TYR A 86 12.04 2.03 -15.25
C TYR A 86 10.65 2.64 -15.47
N ILE A 87 9.96 3.03 -14.40
CA ILE A 87 8.60 3.61 -14.51
C ILE A 87 8.66 4.95 -15.24
N THR A 88 9.72 5.76 -15.01
CA THR A 88 9.93 7.02 -15.76
C THR A 88 10.05 6.77 -17.26
N VAL A 89 10.86 5.81 -17.68
CA VAL A 89 11.03 5.44 -19.08
C VAL A 89 9.70 4.94 -19.68
N CYS A 90 8.97 4.08 -18.97
CA CYS A 90 7.64 3.61 -19.38
C CYS A 90 6.65 4.78 -19.52
N SER A 91 6.70 5.76 -18.62
CA SER A 91 5.86 6.94 -18.66
C SER A 91 6.15 7.81 -19.88
N VAL A 92 7.42 8.03 -20.21
CA VAL A 92 7.84 8.79 -21.40
C VAL A 92 7.42 8.09 -22.70
N ILE A 93 7.63 6.78 -22.79
CA ILE A 93 7.24 6.00 -23.98
C ILE A 93 5.70 5.98 -24.13
N GLY A 94 4.98 5.84 -23.02
CA GLY A 94 3.51 5.83 -22.98
C GLY A 94 2.85 7.18 -23.23
N TYR A 95 3.59 8.28 -23.11
CA TYR A 95 3.12 9.65 -23.23
C TYR A 95 2.36 9.96 -24.54
N ARG A 96 2.75 9.34 -25.64
CA ARG A 96 2.09 9.56 -26.95
C ARG A 96 0.65 9.05 -27.00
N LYS A 97 0.18 8.23 -26.04
CA LYS A 97 -1.13 7.56 -26.07
C LYS A 97 -1.98 7.79 -24.81
N ALA A 98 -1.47 8.47 -23.81
CA ALA A 98 -2.17 8.63 -22.53
C ALA A 98 -2.01 10.06 -21.97
N ASP A 99 -2.96 10.43 -21.11
CA ASP A 99 -2.93 11.67 -20.35
C ASP A 99 -1.77 11.68 -19.36
N VAL A 100 -0.90 12.67 -19.47
CA VAL A 100 0.30 12.83 -18.62
C VAL A 100 -0.06 12.84 -17.13
N THR A 101 -1.18 13.45 -16.80
CA THR A 101 -1.66 13.54 -15.41
C THR A 101 -1.96 12.15 -14.85
N LYS A 102 -2.61 11.30 -15.64
CA LYS A 102 -2.92 9.92 -15.22
C LYS A 102 -1.66 9.08 -15.04
N ILE A 103 -0.68 9.26 -15.94
CA ILE A 103 0.62 8.57 -15.84
C ILE A 103 1.37 9.01 -14.59
N GLY A 104 1.42 10.33 -14.32
CA GLY A 104 2.09 10.88 -13.14
C GLY A 104 1.47 10.39 -11.82
N ILE A 105 0.13 10.35 -11.75
CA ILE A 105 -0.58 9.81 -10.59
C ILE A 105 -0.26 8.30 -10.44
N ALA A 106 -0.32 7.52 -11.53
CA ALA A 106 0.01 6.11 -11.52
C ALA A 106 1.43 5.85 -10.99
N PHE A 107 2.38 6.64 -11.47
CA PHE A 107 3.77 6.58 -11.04
C PHE A 107 3.89 6.83 -9.54
N TYR A 108 3.33 7.93 -9.06
CA TYR A 108 3.41 8.31 -7.65
C TYR A 108 2.81 7.24 -6.73
N GLU A 109 1.63 6.73 -7.06
CA GLU A 109 0.91 5.76 -6.24
C GLU A 109 1.64 4.41 -6.19
N ILE A 110 2.06 3.86 -7.34
CA ILE A 110 2.78 2.58 -7.40
C ILE A 110 4.12 2.68 -6.64
N PHE A 111 4.86 3.77 -6.86
CA PHE A 111 6.12 4.00 -6.19
C PHE A 111 5.93 4.09 -4.66
N SER A 112 4.93 4.87 -4.21
CA SER A 112 4.60 5.02 -2.79
C SER A 112 4.19 3.71 -2.13
N ILE A 113 3.40 2.87 -2.82
CA ILE A 113 3.00 1.54 -2.34
C ILE A 113 4.23 0.66 -2.12
N ILE A 114 5.08 0.50 -3.15
CA ILE A 114 6.25 -0.40 -3.07
C ILE A 114 7.23 0.09 -2.00
N VAL A 115 7.55 1.39 -1.98
CA VAL A 115 8.47 1.96 -0.98
C VAL A 115 7.88 1.84 0.42
N GLY A 116 6.60 2.15 0.62
CA GLY A 116 5.94 2.07 1.92
C GLY A 116 5.98 0.66 2.53
N PHE A 117 5.63 -0.36 1.75
CA PHE A 117 5.69 -1.76 2.21
C PHE A 117 7.12 -2.25 2.43
N THR A 118 8.08 -1.81 1.61
CA THR A 118 9.51 -2.10 1.78
C THR A 118 10.04 -1.51 3.09
N LEU A 119 9.73 -0.24 3.35
CA LEU A 119 10.15 0.45 4.57
C LEU A 119 9.47 -0.12 5.81
N LEU A 120 8.23 -0.61 5.72
CA LEU A 120 7.55 -1.27 6.83
C LEU A 120 8.34 -2.48 7.34
N VAL A 121 8.83 -3.34 6.43
CA VAL A 121 9.70 -4.46 6.81
C VAL A 121 11.01 -3.95 7.41
N ARG A 122 11.59 -2.91 6.82
CA ARG A 122 12.86 -2.36 7.32
C ARG A 122 12.73 -1.74 8.71
N VAL A 123 11.67 -0.99 8.96
CA VAL A 123 11.38 -0.42 10.29
C VAL A 123 11.21 -1.53 11.32
N ARG A 124 10.51 -2.60 10.99
CA ARG A 124 10.38 -3.77 11.87
C ARG A 124 11.73 -4.38 12.22
N ASP A 125 12.64 -4.53 11.26
CA ASP A 125 13.97 -5.14 11.52
C ASP A 125 14.89 -4.24 12.34
N LEU A 126 14.79 -2.93 12.17
CA LEU A 126 15.56 -1.94 12.94
C LEU A 126 14.95 -1.68 14.33
N ARG A 127 13.63 -1.75 14.45
CA ARG A 127 12.86 -1.36 15.63
C ARG A 127 11.73 -2.37 15.87
N PRO A 128 12.03 -3.49 16.55
CA PRO A 128 11.16 -4.68 16.59
C PRO A 128 9.81 -4.46 17.30
N TYR A 129 9.61 -3.35 17.99
CA TYR A 129 8.34 -3.01 18.63
C TYR A 129 7.72 -1.73 18.06
N GLU A 130 8.53 -0.80 17.58
CA GLU A 130 8.06 0.53 17.14
C GLU A 130 7.23 0.44 15.84
N TYR A 131 7.48 -0.57 14.98
CA TYR A 131 6.67 -0.78 13.79
C TYR A 131 5.18 -1.04 14.09
N LEU A 132 4.86 -1.54 15.29
CA LEU A 132 3.47 -1.75 15.73
C LEU A 132 2.70 -0.43 15.84
N ILE A 133 3.41 0.69 16.10
CA ILE A 133 2.80 2.02 16.17
C ILE A 133 2.14 2.37 14.83
N ILE A 134 2.71 1.92 13.70
CA ILE A 134 2.14 2.17 12.36
C ILE A 134 0.75 1.53 12.25
N PHE A 135 0.60 0.27 12.70
CA PHE A 135 -0.69 -0.43 12.67
C PHE A 135 -1.68 0.16 13.67
N VAL A 136 -1.22 0.44 14.89
CA VAL A 136 -2.06 1.05 15.92
C VAL A 136 -2.54 2.43 15.47
N ALA A 137 -1.65 3.27 14.94
CA ALA A 137 -1.99 4.60 14.45
C ALA A 137 -3.03 4.54 13.32
N ALA A 138 -2.82 3.67 12.32
CA ALA A 138 -3.75 3.51 11.21
C ALA A 138 -5.14 3.08 11.70
N TRP A 139 -5.20 2.06 12.57
CA TRP A 139 -6.49 1.56 13.09
C TRP A 139 -7.21 2.54 14.00
N MET A 140 -6.45 3.19 14.89
CA MET A 140 -7.04 4.20 15.80
C MET A 140 -7.58 5.37 14.98
N THR A 141 -6.81 5.85 13.99
CA THR A 141 -7.26 6.94 13.12
C THR A 141 -8.55 6.58 12.38
N ASP A 142 -8.60 5.42 11.73
CA ASP A 142 -9.81 4.99 11.01
C ASP A 142 -11.01 4.77 11.93
N THR A 143 -10.76 4.18 13.11
CA THR A 143 -11.81 3.92 14.10
C THR A 143 -12.36 5.23 14.66
N PHE A 144 -11.50 6.14 15.10
CA PHE A 144 -11.94 7.42 15.62
C PHE A 144 -12.60 8.29 14.55
N ALA A 145 -12.04 8.34 13.34
CA ALA A 145 -12.67 9.05 12.23
C ALA A 145 -14.07 8.53 11.93
N TYR A 146 -14.25 7.20 11.94
CA TYR A 146 -15.57 6.59 11.74
C TYR A 146 -16.55 6.97 12.85
N PHE A 147 -16.16 6.79 14.11
CA PHE A 147 -17.05 7.09 15.24
C PHE A 147 -17.35 8.59 15.35
N THR A 148 -16.35 9.45 15.20
CA THR A 148 -16.54 10.90 15.20
C THR A 148 -17.48 11.33 14.08
N GLY A 149 -17.27 10.81 12.87
CA GLY A 149 -18.17 11.06 11.74
C GLY A 149 -19.59 10.56 11.94
N CYS A 150 -19.79 9.44 12.66
CA CYS A 150 -21.12 8.91 12.96
C CYS A 150 -21.84 9.69 14.07
N PHE A 151 -21.13 10.07 15.15
CA PHE A 151 -21.75 10.68 16.32
C PHE A 151 -21.77 12.20 16.28
N LEU A 152 -20.74 12.83 15.73
CA LEU A 152 -20.57 14.28 15.72
C LEU A 152 -20.67 14.89 14.32
N GLY A 153 -20.71 14.07 13.27
CA GLY A 153 -20.67 14.54 11.88
C GLY A 153 -21.91 15.34 11.46
N LYS A 154 -21.75 16.63 11.28
CA LYS A 154 -22.79 17.57 10.81
C LYS A 154 -22.52 18.08 9.40
N HIS A 155 -21.26 18.32 9.06
CA HIS A 155 -20.87 18.92 7.79
C HIS A 155 -20.28 17.88 6.84
N LYS A 156 -20.83 17.78 5.62
CA LYS A 156 -20.31 16.85 4.60
C LYS A 156 -18.98 17.33 4.06
N LEU A 157 -17.96 16.46 4.02
CA LEU A 157 -16.62 16.78 3.52
C LEU A 157 -16.62 17.00 1.99
N CYS A 158 -17.12 16.01 1.26
CA CYS A 158 -17.17 16.08 -0.20
C CYS A 158 -18.33 15.22 -0.74
N PRO A 159 -19.56 15.78 -0.84
CA PRO A 159 -20.77 15.02 -1.20
C PRO A 159 -20.68 14.29 -2.54
N LYS A 160 -19.98 14.87 -3.52
CA LYS A 160 -19.81 14.30 -4.86
C LYS A 160 -18.90 13.07 -4.91
N ILE A 161 -17.90 12.99 -4.02
CA ILE A 161 -16.90 11.90 -4.02
C ILE A 161 -17.26 10.87 -2.96
N SER A 162 -17.60 11.32 -1.76
CA SER A 162 -17.95 10.43 -0.64
C SER A 162 -19.07 11.03 0.20
N PRO A 163 -20.35 10.69 -0.11
CA PRO A 163 -21.51 11.29 0.55
C PRO A 163 -21.64 10.93 2.04
N LYS A 164 -20.88 9.96 2.52
CA LYS A 164 -20.91 9.52 3.92
C LYS A 164 -19.84 10.16 4.80
N LYS A 165 -18.78 10.74 4.21
CA LYS A 165 -17.69 11.38 4.97
C LYS A 165 -18.10 12.77 5.45
N THR A 166 -17.70 13.11 6.67
CA THR A 166 -17.93 14.40 7.32
C THR A 166 -16.60 15.08 7.66
N VAL A 167 -16.65 16.39 7.85
CA VAL A 167 -15.46 17.19 8.22
C VAL A 167 -14.98 16.82 9.62
N GLU A 168 -15.90 16.48 10.50
CA GLU A 168 -15.63 16.10 11.90
C GLU A 168 -14.99 14.69 12.00
N GLY A 169 -15.22 13.81 11.06
CA GLY A 169 -14.62 12.48 10.95
C GLY A 169 -13.50 12.44 9.96
#